data_f4bfdd04f63d1716fd20da8d03f64178
#
_entry.id   f4bfdd04f63d1716fd20da8d03f64178
#
_cell.length_a   1.000
_cell.length_b   1.000
_cell.length_c   1.000
_cell.angle_alpha   90.00
_cell.angle_beta   90.00
_cell.angle_gamma   90.00
#
_symmetry.space_group_name_H-M   'P 1'
#
loop_
_entity.id
_entity.type
_entity.pdbx_description
1 polymer ?
#
loop_
_entity_poly.entity_id
_entity_poly.type
_entity_poly.pdbx_seq_one_letter_code
_entity_poly.pdbx_strand_id
1 'polypeptide(L)'
;LKANKLTASSIGGIVAGILSFALPVQALQVVVTPANPQLGDTLSVIIQVDGNGGETPKVSLQQKNYPAFPIGNGRFRALLPTTPLEKPGARLLQVAGDGQVQKLSVQVRDRDFPTQSIWLPPGKDTEGTDAEFDRVDAFKALVTPEKFWDGKLLRPNSGEITTIYGVRRYYNGVFAQDYYHRGVDYAGAYGSPVVAPAAGRVSLVGRESQGFKIHGNVVGIDHGQGVASILMHLSRIDVKEGDVVKAGQVIGALGSTGASTGPHLHWGLYVHGQSVDPVPWRLQGVE
;
A
#
# COMPACT_ATOMS: atom_id res chain seq x y z
N LEU A 1 101.16 -18.84 13.27
CA LEU A 1 99.95 -19.65 13.03
C LEU A 1 98.78 -18.74 12.96
N LYS A 2 98.22 -18.69 11.73
CA LYS A 2 97.08 -17.76 11.38
C LYS A 2 95.76 -18.48 11.70
N ALA A 3 94.89 -17.81 12.41
CA ALA A 3 93.53 -18.23 12.65
C ALA A 3 92.63 -17.54 11.64
N ASN A 4 91.84 -18.31 10.87
CA ASN A 4 90.82 -17.84 9.96
C ASN A 4 89.54 -17.49 10.71
N LYS A 5 89.01 -16.29 10.46
CA LYS A 5 87.67 -15.90 10.93
C LYS A 5 86.66 -16.23 9.85
N LEU A 6 85.69 -17.05 10.20
CA LEU A 6 84.48 -17.28 9.42
C LEU A 6 83.48 -16.17 9.72
N THR A 7 83.06 -15.44 8.69
CA THR A 7 81.95 -14.47 8.76
C THR A 7 80.65 -15.19 8.47
N ALA A 8 79.73 -15.15 9.43
CA ALA A 8 78.36 -15.62 9.23
C ALA A 8 77.49 -14.50 8.58
N SER A 9 76.94 -14.79 7.42
CA SER A 9 76.03 -13.91 6.72
C SER A 9 74.59 -14.16 7.18
N SER A 10 73.99 -13.20 7.86
CA SER A 10 72.60 -13.26 8.28
C SER A 10 71.67 -12.86 7.12
N ILE A 11 70.88 -13.80 6.63
CA ILE A 11 69.80 -13.56 5.69
C ILE A 11 68.59 -13.04 6.48
N GLY A 12 68.33 -11.72 6.40
CA GLY A 12 67.11 -11.10 6.94
C GLY A 12 65.91 -11.39 6.04
N GLY A 13 65.04 -12.24 6.46
CA GLY A 13 63.73 -12.47 5.81
C GLY A 13 62.78 -11.28 6.06
N ILE A 14 62.39 -10.58 4.99
CA ILE A 14 61.36 -9.55 5.07
C ILE A 14 60.03 -10.28 5.06
N VAL A 15 59.36 -10.30 6.21
CA VAL A 15 57.94 -10.73 6.33
C VAL A 15 57.09 -9.54 5.87
N ALA A 16 56.58 -9.57 4.64
CA ALA A 16 55.58 -8.62 4.17
C ALA A 16 54.24 -8.94 4.83
N GLY A 17 53.91 -8.21 5.88
CA GLY A 17 52.58 -8.27 6.50
C GLY A 17 51.52 -7.72 5.52
N ILE A 18 50.62 -8.56 5.04
CA ILE A 18 49.46 -8.15 4.28
C ILE A 18 48.49 -7.50 5.27
N LEU A 19 48.46 -6.17 5.33
CA LEU A 19 47.41 -5.44 6.04
C LEU A 19 46.14 -5.56 5.20
N SER A 20 45.25 -6.47 5.56
CA SER A 20 43.88 -6.50 5.05
C SER A 20 43.12 -5.32 5.64
N PHE A 21 42.96 -4.25 4.91
CA PHE A 21 42.00 -3.21 5.25
C PHE A 21 40.59 -3.78 5.03
N ALA A 22 39.91 -4.15 6.08
CA ALA A 22 38.47 -4.37 6.04
C ALA A 22 37.81 -3.02 5.74
N LEU A 23 37.23 -2.88 4.55
CA LEU A 23 36.38 -1.74 4.25
C LEU A 23 35.23 -1.72 5.30
N PRO A 24 34.87 -0.55 5.82
CA PRO A 24 33.73 -0.48 6.75
C PRO A 24 32.50 -0.99 6.00
N VAL A 25 31.90 -2.07 6.51
CA VAL A 25 30.58 -2.52 6.05
C VAL A 25 29.63 -1.39 6.42
N GLN A 26 29.11 -0.70 5.42
CA GLN A 26 28.10 0.32 5.68
C GLN A 26 26.86 -0.37 6.22
N ALA A 27 26.33 0.15 7.34
CA ALA A 27 25.16 -0.46 7.97
C ALA A 27 23.93 -0.29 7.05
N LEU A 28 23.12 -1.33 6.96
CA LEU A 28 21.82 -1.29 6.29
C LEU A 28 21.01 -0.06 6.77
N GLN A 29 20.69 0.87 5.87
CA GLN A 29 19.94 2.08 6.23
C GLN A 29 18.46 1.87 5.95
N VAL A 30 17.63 2.11 6.96
CA VAL A 30 16.17 1.94 6.88
C VAL A 30 15.49 3.21 7.38
N VAL A 31 14.63 3.79 6.54
CA VAL A 31 13.80 4.97 6.86
C VAL A 31 12.34 4.58 6.77
N VAL A 32 11.56 4.92 7.78
CA VAL A 32 10.11 4.67 7.84
C VAL A 32 9.34 5.99 7.82
N THR A 33 8.40 6.10 6.90
CA THR A 33 7.53 7.28 6.75
C THR A 33 6.06 6.83 6.77
N PRO A 34 5.17 7.54 7.49
CA PRO A 34 5.42 8.68 8.37
C PRO A 34 6.17 8.29 9.65
N ALA A 35 6.89 9.23 10.26
CA ALA A 35 7.63 9.00 11.51
C ALA A 35 6.71 8.70 12.71
N ASN A 36 5.47 9.17 12.66
CA ASN A 36 4.45 8.98 13.70
C ASN A 36 3.16 8.42 13.07
N PRO A 37 3.18 7.16 12.59
CA PRO A 37 2.02 6.56 11.95
C PRO A 37 0.87 6.35 12.92
N GLN A 38 -0.35 6.36 12.40
CA GLN A 38 -1.58 6.02 13.10
C GLN A 38 -2.35 4.92 12.37
N LEU A 39 -3.33 4.33 13.03
CA LEU A 39 -4.19 3.32 12.40
C LEU A 39 -4.85 3.86 11.12
N GLY A 40 -4.77 3.09 10.03
CA GLY A 40 -5.24 3.49 8.71
C GLY A 40 -4.15 4.05 7.79
N ASP A 41 -2.96 4.39 8.32
CA ASP A 41 -1.85 4.85 7.50
C ASP A 41 -1.15 3.71 6.74
N THR A 42 -0.49 4.08 5.66
CA THR A 42 0.50 3.25 4.98
C THR A 42 1.90 3.63 5.44
N LEU A 43 2.67 2.66 5.93
CA LEU A 43 4.09 2.86 6.20
C LEU A 43 4.89 2.64 4.92
N SER A 44 5.65 3.63 4.49
CA SER A 44 6.67 3.49 3.45
C SER A 44 8.01 3.21 4.12
N VAL A 45 8.60 2.06 3.82
CA VAL A 45 9.90 1.65 4.33
C VAL A 45 10.90 1.73 3.19
N ILE A 46 11.78 2.72 3.25
CA ILE A 46 12.88 2.89 2.30
C ILE A 46 14.12 2.23 2.86
N ILE A 47 14.76 1.41 2.03
CA ILE A 47 15.90 0.59 2.39
C ILE A 47 17.03 0.93 1.42
N GLN A 48 18.17 1.39 1.95
CA GLN A 48 19.40 1.55 1.18
C GLN A 48 20.25 0.31 1.36
N VAL A 49 20.63 -0.32 0.26
CA VAL A 49 21.59 -1.44 0.25
C VAL A 49 22.88 -1.01 -0.45
N ASP A 50 24.00 -1.54 0.03
CA ASP A 50 25.30 -1.32 -0.57
C ASP A 50 25.53 -2.38 -1.66
N GLY A 51 25.83 -1.91 -2.87
CA GLY A 51 26.27 -2.78 -3.94
C GLY A 51 25.34 -2.85 -5.15
N ASN A 52 25.96 -2.96 -6.31
CA ASN A 52 25.30 -3.20 -7.60
C ASN A 52 24.92 -4.70 -7.69
N GLY A 53 23.70 -5.04 -7.32
CA GLY A 53 23.14 -6.38 -7.55
C GLY A 53 22.94 -7.27 -6.30
N GLY A 54 22.82 -6.67 -5.10
CA GLY A 54 22.43 -7.40 -3.89
C GLY A 54 21.06 -8.06 -3.97
N GLU A 55 20.79 -9.06 -3.12
CA GLU A 55 19.48 -9.67 -2.99
C GLU A 55 18.44 -8.60 -2.63
N THR A 56 17.23 -8.73 -3.18
CA THR A 56 16.09 -7.90 -2.78
C THR A 56 15.88 -8.01 -1.26
N PRO A 57 15.83 -6.88 -0.53
CA PRO A 57 15.65 -6.90 0.91
C PRO A 57 14.35 -7.62 1.31
N LYS A 58 14.40 -8.37 2.39
CA LYS A 58 13.22 -9.01 3.00
C LYS A 58 12.68 -8.10 4.10
N VAL A 59 11.41 -7.77 4.01
CA VAL A 59 10.74 -6.86 4.96
C VAL A 59 9.59 -7.59 5.63
N SER A 60 9.52 -7.54 6.97
CA SER A 60 8.39 -8.05 7.71
C SER A 60 7.96 -7.11 8.83
N LEU A 61 6.65 -6.99 9.03
CA LEU A 61 6.03 -6.29 10.15
C LEU A 61 5.21 -7.31 10.95
N GLN A 62 5.55 -7.50 12.24
CA GLN A 62 4.87 -8.50 13.09
C GLN A 62 4.73 -9.88 12.42
N GLN A 63 5.80 -10.40 11.83
CA GLN A 63 5.87 -11.71 11.12
C GLN A 63 5.14 -11.77 9.75
N LYS A 64 4.41 -10.74 9.33
CA LYS A 64 3.85 -10.66 7.98
C LYS A 64 4.90 -10.09 7.02
N ASN A 65 5.18 -10.82 5.94
CA ASN A 65 6.15 -10.39 4.93
C ASN A 65 5.50 -9.45 3.91
N TYR A 66 6.29 -8.47 3.46
CA TYR A 66 5.90 -7.51 2.43
C TYR A 66 6.98 -7.43 1.36
N PRO A 67 6.61 -7.39 0.09
CA PRO A 67 7.58 -7.26 -0.99
C PRO A 67 8.26 -5.90 -0.96
N ALA A 68 9.55 -5.88 -1.25
CA ALA A 68 10.32 -4.66 -1.47
C ALA A 68 10.61 -4.52 -2.97
N PHE A 69 10.38 -3.33 -3.51
CA PHE A 69 10.56 -3.02 -4.92
C PHE A 69 11.70 -2.02 -5.12
N PRO A 70 12.53 -2.18 -6.15
CA PRO A 70 13.61 -1.24 -6.43
C PRO A 70 13.06 0.12 -6.85
N ILE A 71 13.65 1.19 -6.30
CA ILE A 71 13.33 2.59 -6.62
C ILE A 71 14.56 3.36 -7.15
N GLY A 72 15.59 2.64 -7.58
CA GLY A 72 16.82 3.19 -8.13
C GLY A 72 17.90 3.49 -7.09
N ASN A 73 19.14 3.64 -7.55
CA ASN A 73 20.30 4.00 -6.73
C ASN A 73 20.55 3.06 -5.52
N GLY A 74 20.35 1.76 -5.68
CA GLY A 74 20.50 0.78 -4.60
C GLY A 74 19.43 0.89 -3.52
N ARG A 75 18.35 1.64 -3.77
CA ARG A 75 17.22 1.77 -2.83
C ARG A 75 16.07 0.87 -3.21
N PHE A 76 15.40 0.38 -2.16
CA PHE A 76 14.17 -0.39 -2.25
C PHE A 76 13.09 0.26 -1.39
N ARG A 77 11.83 0.01 -1.75
CA ARG A 77 10.68 0.44 -0.98
C ARG A 77 9.75 -0.73 -0.72
N ALA A 78 9.30 -0.86 0.53
CA ALA A 78 8.18 -1.70 0.91
C ALA A 78 7.05 -0.83 1.48
N LEU A 79 5.80 -1.15 1.13
CA LEU A 79 4.60 -0.49 1.63
C LEU A 79 3.88 -1.42 2.61
N LEU A 80 3.62 -0.94 3.82
CA LEU A 80 3.04 -1.74 4.90
C LEU A 80 1.76 -1.05 5.38
N PRO A 81 0.59 -1.66 5.16
CA PRO A 81 -0.69 -1.09 5.57
C PRO A 81 -0.94 -1.25 7.07
N THR A 82 -1.68 -0.31 7.64
CA THR A 82 -2.33 -0.45 8.94
C THR A 82 -3.83 -0.22 8.80
N THR A 83 -4.66 -0.80 9.66
CA THR A 83 -6.12 -0.73 9.55
C THR A 83 -6.80 -0.32 10.86
N PRO A 84 -8.04 0.21 10.80
CA PRO A 84 -8.82 0.58 11.99
C PRO A 84 -9.16 -0.58 12.95
N LEU A 85 -9.09 -1.84 12.48
CA LEU A 85 -9.39 -3.02 13.30
C LEU A 85 -8.19 -3.52 14.10
N GLU A 86 -7.01 -3.00 13.80
CA GLU A 86 -5.79 -3.38 14.50
C GLU A 86 -5.67 -2.65 15.84
N LYS A 87 -4.86 -3.19 16.75
CA LYS A 87 -4.57 -2.52 18.02
C LYS A 87 -3.43 -1.52 17.82
N PRO A 88 -3.50 -0.31 18.39
CA PRO A 88 -2.36 0.61 18.42
C PRO A 88 -1.23 0.02 19.27
N GLY A 89 -0.02 0.55 19.09
CA GLY A 89 1.15 0.15 19.89
C GLY A 89 2.40 -0.10 19.06
N ALA A 90 3.42 -0.61 19.73
CA ALA A 90 4.70 -0.92 19.13
C ALA A 90 4.63 -2.16 18.23
N ARG A 91 5.21 -2.06 17.04
CA ARG A 91 5.30 -3.14 16.05
C ARG A 91 6.74 -3.39 15.69
N LEU A 92 7.14 -4.65 15.71
CA LEU A 92 8.46 -5.06 15.28
C LEU A 92 8.54 -5.08 13.75
N LEU A 93 9.30 -4.13 13.18
CA LEU A 93 9.72 -4.13 11.80
C LEU A 93 11.09 -4.80 11.71
N GLN A 94 11.20 -5.80 10.84
CA GLN A 94 12.49 -6.44 10.54
C GLN A 94 12.80 -6.23 9.05
N VAL A 95 14.02 -5.80 8.77
CA VAL A 95 14.55 -5.64 7.42
C VAL A 95 15.84 -6.43 7.32
N ALA A 96 15.92 -7.35 6.36
CA ALA A 96 17.13 -8.12 6.08
C ALA A 96 17.64 -7.77 4.66
N GLY A 97 18.91 -7.43 4.55
CA GLY A 97 19.61 -7.12 3.31
C GLY A 97 21.12 -7.00 3.55
N ASP A 98 21.92 -7.18 2.52
CA ASP A 98 23.40 -7.12 2.58
C ASP A 98 24.02 -7.99 3.68
N GLY A 99 23.45 -9.17 3.92
CA GLY A 99 23.91 -10.07 5.00
C GLY A 99 23.60 -9.58 6.41
N GLN A 100 22.85 -8.48 6.57
CA GLN A 100 22.50 -7.88 7.86
C GLN A 100 20.99 -7.98 8.12
N VAL A 101 20.62 -7.89 9.41
CA VAL A 101 19.22 -7.80 9.85
C VAL A 101 19.08 -6.62 10.78
N GLN A 102 18.26 -5.65 10.40
CA GLN A 102 17.88 -4.53 11.25
C GLN A 102 16.49 -4.75 11.84
N LYS A 103 16.34 -4.48 13.13
CA LYS A 103 15.08 -4.54 13.87
C LYS A 103 14.74 -3.16 14.40
N LEU A 104 13.56 -2.68 14.05
CA LEU A 104 13.06 -1.37 14.45
C LEU A 104 11.71 -1.52 15.16
N SER A 105 11.50 -0.72 16.21
CA SER A 105 10.19 -0.61 16.86
C SER A 105 9.44 0.56 16.25
N VAL A 106 8.37 0.29 15.50
CA VAL A 106 7.50 1.31 14.91
C VAL A 106 6.29 1.49 15.82
N GLN A 107 6.13 2.68 16.39
CA GLN A 107 4.98 3.00 17.24
C GLN A 107 3.82 3.47 16.37
N VAL A 108 2.79 2.63 16.21
CA VAL A 108 1.53 2.98 15.55
C VAL A 108 0.58 3.54 16.60
N ARG A 109 0.20 4.81 16.42
CA ARG A 109 -0.71 5.50 17.35
C ARG A 109 -2.15 5.09 17.10
N ASP A 110 -2.95 5.24 18.14
CA ASP A 110 -4.40 5.16 18.01
C ASP A 110 -4.95 6.31 17.15
N ARG A 111 -6.14 6.07 16.60
CA ARG A 111 -6.90 7.07 15.86
C ARG A 111 -8.37 6.90 16.17
N ASP A 112 -9.03 7.98 16.56
CA ASP A 112 -10.46 8.01 16.75
C ASP A 112 -11.18 7.92 15.41
N PHE A 113 -11.97 6.85 15.25
CA PHE A 113 -12.84 6.66 14.11
C PHE A 113 -14.30 6.90 14.53
N PRO A 114 -15.00 7.84 13.90
CA PRO A 114 -16.39 8.13 14.26
C PRO A 114 -17.29 6.92 13.98
N THR A 115 -18.46 6.92 14.62
CA THR A 115 -19.51 5.93 14.38
C THR A 115 -20.65 6.54 13.58
N GLN A 116 -21.29 5.72 12.75
CA GLN A 116 -22.47 6.09 11.94
C GLN A 116 -23.54 5.01 12.06
N SER A 117 -24.79 5.42 12.27
CA SER A 117 -25.94 4.51 12.22
C SER A 117 -26.59 4.58 10.86
N ILE A 118 -26.78 3.41 10.24
CA ILE A 118 -27.46 3.26 8.95
C ILE A 118 -28.72 2.43 9.19
N TRP A 119 -29.85 2.96 8.77
CA TRP A 119 -31.12 2.27 8.78
C TRP A 119 -31.46 1.82 7.37
N LEU A 120 -31.41 0.52 7.13
CA LEU A 120 -31.74 -0.07 5.84
C LEU A 120 -33.25 -0.25 5.73
N PRO A 121 -33.86 0.11 4.59
CA PRO A 121 -35.25 -0.20 4.32
C PRO A 121 -35.51 -1.71 4.35
N PRO A 122 -36.74 -2.16 4.67
CA PRO A 122 -37.10 -3.56 4.60
C PRO A 122 -36.80 -4.16 3.22
N GLY A 123 -36.17 -5.34 3.19
CA GLY A 123 -35.78 -6.03 1.96
C GLY A 123 -34.50 -5.51 1.28
N LYS A 124 -33.85 -4.49 1.84
CA LYS A 124 -32.45 -4.17 1.48
C LYS A 124 -31.53 -4.80 2.51
N ASP A 125 -30.72 -5.73 2.04
CA ASP A 125 -29.63 -6.33 2.81
C ASP A 125 -28.28 -5.80 2.31
N THR A 126 -27.21 -6.12 3.03
CA THR A 126 -25.84 -5.85 2.65
C THR A 126 -25.15 -7.12 2.13
N GLU A 127 -25.93 -8.06 1.62
CA GLU A 127 -25.40 -9.34 1.13
C GLU A 127 -24.98 -9.21 -0.33
N GLY A 128 -23.67 -9.38 -0.58
CA GLY A 128 -23.10 -9.53 -1.91
C GLY A 128 -23.19 -10.98 -2.40
N THR A 129 -22.79 -11.21 -3.62
CA THR A 129 -22.63 -12.57 -4.16
C THR A 129 -21.20 -13.06 -3.93
N ASP A 130 -21.01 -14.38 -3.75
CA ASP A 130 -19.68 -14.98 -3.62
C ASP A 130 -18.80 -14.63 -4.83
N ALA A 131 -19.36 -14.69 -6.03
CA ALA A 131 -18.66 -14.32 -7.26
C ALA A 131 -18.20 -12.85 -7.31
N GLU A 132 -18.99 -11.94 -6.74
CA GLU A 132 -18.59 -10.53 -6.57
C GLU A 132 -17.39 -10.41 -5.63
N PHE A 133 -17.48 -11.05 -4.46
CA PHE A 133 -16.40 -11.02 -3.46
C PHE A 133 -15.13 -11.68 -3.97
N ASP A 134 -15.21 -12.85 -4.60
CA ASP A 134 -14.06 -13.55 -5.19
C ASP A 134 -13.32 -12.67 -6.20
N ARG A 135 -14.04 -11.98 -7.09
CA ARG A 135 -13.44 -11.08 -8.07
C ARG A 135 -12.78 -9.85 -7.43
N VAL A 136 -13.46 -9.26 -6.45
CA VAL A 136 -12.93 -8.08 -5.74
C VAL A 136 -11.73 -8.46 -4.88
N ASP A 137 -11.74 -9.61 -4.23
CA ASP A 137 -10.61 -10.07 -3.40
C ASP A 137 -9.41 -10.49 -4.26
N ALA A 138 -9.63 -11.16 -5.39
CA ALA A 138 -8.58 -11.44 -6.37
C ALA A 138 -7.95 -10.14 -6.90
N PHE A 139 -8.75 -9.12 -7.20
CA PHE A 139 -8.27 -7.81 -7.61
C PHE A 139 -7.41 -7.14 -6.51
N LYS A 140 -7.87 -7.09 -5.27
CA LYS A 140 -7.14 -6.49 -4.14
C LYS A 140 -5.82 -7.21 -3.83
N ALA A 141 -5.74 -8.51 -4.14
CA ALA A 141 -4.55 -9.32 -3.91
C ALA A 141 -3.44 -9.12 -4.96
N LEU A 142 -3.69 -8.35 -6.02
CA LEU A 142 -2.71 -8.10 -7.08
C LEU A 142 -1.46 -7.41 -6.53
N VAL A 143 -0.30 -7.93 -6.96
CA VAL A 143 1.02 -7.35 -6.64
C VAL A 143 1.84 -7.32 -7.92
N THR A 144 1.56 -6.32 -8.75
CA THR A 144 2.29 -6.08 -9.99
C THR A 144 3.62 -5.39 -9.68
N PRO A 145 4.78 -5.83 -10.22
CA PRO A 145 6.07 -5.22 -9.90
C PRO A 145 6.23 -3.79 -10.46
N GLU A 146 5.55 -3.46 -11.55
CA GLU A 146 5.55 -2.13 -12.14
C GLU A 146 4.93 -1.11 -11.19
N LYS A 147 5.49 0.10 -11.15
CA LYS A 147 4.91 1.24 -10.45
C LYS A 147 4.30 2.18 -11.48
N PHE A 148 2.99 2.42 -11.42
CA PHE A 148 2.29 3.32 -12.35
C PHE A 148 2.05 4.71 -11.76
N TRP A 149 1.88 4.85 -10.42
CA TRP A 149 1.61 6.15 -9.82
C TRP A 149 2.87 7.01 -9.74
N ASP A 150 2.69 8.33 -9.75
CA ASP A 150 3.75 9.31 -9.53
C ASP A 150 3.23 10.41 -8.61
N GLY A 151 3.98 10.67 -7.51
CA GLY A 151 3.62 11.67 -6.53
C GLY A 151 2.26 11.43 -5.85
N LYS A 152 1.49 12.51 -5.70
CA LYS A 152 0.21 12.53 -4.99
C LYS A 152 -0.93 11.98 -5.84
N LEU A 153 -1.82 11.21 -5.20
CA LEU A 153 -3.03 10.77 -5.87
C LEU A 153 -4.02 11.94 -6.04
N LEU A 154 -4.77 11.93 -7.13
CA LEU A 154 -5.80 12.90 -7.41
C LEU A 154 -7.10 12.54 -6.68
N ARG A 155 -7.93 13.55 -6.43
CA ARG A 155 -9.30 13.37 -6.00
C ARG A 155 -10.14 12.85 -7.18
N PRO A 156 -10.80 11.68 -7.06
CA PRO A 156 -11.45 11.06 -8.21
C PRO A 156 -12.79 11.68 -8.63
N ASN A 157 -13.39 12.49 -7.76
CA ASN A 157 -14.62 13.25 -8.06
C ASN A 157 -14.65 14.56 -7.26
N SER A 158 -15.22 15.61 -7.80
CA SER A 158 -15.31 16.94 -7.16
C SER A 158 -16.41 17.06 -6.12
N GLY A 159 -17.23 16.03 -5.92
CA GLY A 159 -18.34 15.99 -4.98
C GLY A 159 -17.91 16.23 -3.52
N GLU A 160 -18.85 16.54 -2.65
CA GLU A 160 -18.61 16.79 -1.23
C GLU A 160 -18.27 15.50 -0.48
N ILE A 161 -17.31 15.55 0.47
CA ILE A 161 -16.98 14.39 1.29
C ILE A 161 -18.09 14.20 2.33
N THR A 162 -18.81 13.08 2.25
CA THR A 162 -19.91 12.75 3.17
C THR A 162 -19.54 11.67 4.19
N THR A 163 -18.63 10.77 3.83
CA THR A 163 -18.13 9.74 4.75
C THR A 163 -16.63 9.59 4.59
N ILE A 164 -15.90 9.67 5.70
CA ILE A 164 -14.45 9.50 5.72
C ILE A 164 -14.08 8.01 5.88
N TYR A 165 -12.81 7.70 5.60
CA TYR A 165 -12.24 6.39 5.87
C TYR A 165 -12.28 6.05 7.36
N GLY A 166 -12.51 4.77 7.69
CA GLY A 166 -12.42 4.24 9.04
C GLY A 166 -13.70 4.34 9.86
N VAL A 167 -14.74 5.01 9.37
CA VAL A 167 -16.03 5.12 10.07
C VAL A 167 -16.55 3.74 10.46
N ARG A 168 -16.87 3.55 11.75
CA ARG A 168 -17.48 2.33 12.30
C ARG A 168 -19.01 2.43 12.15
N ARG A 169 -19.68 1.33 11.89
CA ARG A 169 -21.12 1.37 11.55
C ARG A 169 -22.01 0.53 12.45
N TYR A 170 -23.20 1.05 12.69
CA TYR A 170 -24.35 0.31 13.15
C TYR A 170 -25.32 0.14 11.99
N TYR A 171 -25.74 -1.08 11.71
CA TYR A 171 -26.79 -1.36 10.74
C TYR A 171 -28.04 -1.80 11.49
N ASN A 172 -29.16 -1.06 11.34
CA ASN A 172 -30.43 -1.32 12.04
C ASN A 172 -30.24 -1.51 13.57
N GLY A 173 -29.36 -0.70 14.18
CA GLY A 173 -29.04 -0.74 15.60
C GLY A 173 -28.00 -1.78 16.02
N VAL A 174 -27.54 -2.66 15.14
CA VAL A 174 -26.50 -3.68 15.42
C VAL A 174 -25.14 -3.18 15.00
N PHE A 175 -24.18 -3.23 15.94
CA PHE A 175 -22.79 -2.82 15.64
C PHE A 175 -22.08 -3.85 14.77
N ALA A 176 -21.55 -3.40 13.63
CA ALA A 176 -20.76 -4.21 12.71
C ALA A 176 -19.30 -4.31 13.22
N GLN A 177 -19.01 -5.33 14.03
CA GLN A 177 -17.76 -5.46 14.79
C GLN A 177 -16.52 -5.52 13.91
N ASP A 178 -16.57 -6.29 12.83
CA ASP A 178 -15.43 -6.54 11.93
C ASP A 178 -15.50 -5.68 10.66
N TYR A 179 -16.20 -4.54 10.76
CA TYR A 179 -16.42 -3.64 9.66
C TYR A 179 -15.95 -2.22 9.98
N TYR A 180 -15.40 -1.57 8.97
CA TYR A 180 -15.17 -0.13 8.92
C TYR A 180 -15.37 0.35 7.48
N HIS A 181 -15.64 1.63 7.30
CA HIS A 181 -15.75 2.25 5.98
C HIS A 181 -14.38 2.24 5.27
N ARG A 182 -14.28 1.45 4.20
CA ARG A 182 -13.00 1.13 3.53
C ARG A 182 -12.56 2.14 2.48
N GLY A 183 -13.02 3.39 2.58
CA GLY A 183 -12.70 4.44 1.63
C GLY A 183 -13.24 5.80 2.03
N VAL A 184 -13.40 6.67 1.05
CA VAL A 184 -14.01 7.99 1.18
C VAL A 184 -15.18 8.10 0.23
N ASP A 185 -16.33 8.59 0.73
CA ASP A 185 -17.51 8.82 -0.08
C ASP A 185 -17.59 10.30 -0.52
N TYR A 186 -17.83 10.50 -1.80
CA TYR A 186 -18.01 11.81 -2.42
C TYR A 186 -19.43 11.92 -2.97
N ALA A 187 -20.32 12.64 -2.28
CA ALA A 187 -21.64 12.96 -2.80
C ALA A 187 -21.54 13.99 -3.93
N GLY A 188 -22.26 13.78 -5.02
CA GLY A 188 -22.22 14.65 -6.16
C GLY A 188 -23.41 14.46 -7.10
N ALA A 189 -23.49 15.26 -8.14
CA ALA A 189 -24.52 15.13 -9.14
C ALA A 189 -24.40 13.77 -9.85
N TYR A 190 -25.55 13.09 -10.01
CA TYR A 190 -25.63 11.86 -10.80
C TYR A 190 -25.09 12.11 -12.22
N GLY A 191 -24.21 11.26 -12.70
CA GLY A 191 -23.56 11.42 -13.99
C GLY A 191 -22.32 12.31 -14.01
N SER A 192 -21.92 12.93 -12.86
CA SER A 192 -20.67 13.71 -12.81
C SER A 192 -19.45 12.83 -13.07
N PRO A 193 -18.38 13.36 -13.69
CA PRO A 193 -17.23 12.56 -14.10
C PRO A 193 -16.48 11.97 -12.91
N VAL A 194 -16.07 10.70 -13.06
CA VAL A 194 -15.18 10.00 -12.16
C VAL A 194 -13.85 9.79 -12.88
N VAL A 195 -12.75 10.21 -12.28
CA VAL A 195 -11.42 10.11 -12.87
C VAL A 195 -10.52 9.12 -12.12
N ALA A 196 -9.55 8.55 -12.81
CA ALA A 196 -8.53 7.72 -12.21
C ALA A 196 -7.68 8.54 -11.23
N PRO A 197 -7.54 8.12 -9.94
CA PRO A 197 -6.77 8.89 -8.94
C PRO A 197 -5.27 8.87 -9.21
N ALA A 198 -4.78 7.88 -9.95
CA ALA A 198 -3.42 7.77 -10.46
C ALA A 198 -3.40 6.95 -11.74
N ALA A 199 -2.29 6.94 -12.45
CA ALA A 199 -2.10 6.02 -13.56
C ALA A 199 -2.11 4.57 -13.06
N GLY A 200 -2.52 3.63 -13.93
CA GLY A 200 -2.61 2.21 -13.59
C GLY A 200 -3.26 1.39 -14.67
N ARG A 201 -3.38 0.11 -14.40
CA ARG A 201 -4.10 -0.84 -15.27
C ARG A 201 -5.48 -1.14 -14.68
N VAL A 202 -6.52 -1.02 -15.48
CA VAL A 202 -7.86 -1.47 -15.10
C VAL A 202 -7.84 -3.00 -14.99
N SER A 203 -7.99 -3.50 -13.77
CA SER A 203 -7.89 -4.93 -13.46
C SER A 203 -9.18 -5.52 -12.87
N LEU A 204 -10.20 -4.68 -12.69
CA LEU A 204 -11.54 -5.08 -12.32
C LEU A 204 -12.57 -4.17 -13.02
N VAL A 205 -13.53 -4.77 -13.71
CA VAL A 205 -14.77 -4.13 -14.13
C VAL A 205 -15.93 -5.04 -13.72
N GLY A 206 -16.74 -4.56 -12.77
CA GLY A 206 -17.95 -5.24 -12.32
C GLY A 206 -19.20 -4.43 -12.66
N ARG A 207 -20.32 -5.11 -12.86
CA ARG A 207 -21.60 -4.48 -13.14
C ARG A 207 -22.70 -5.06 -12.26
N GLU A 208 -23.61 -4.22 -11.80
CA GLU A 208 -24.77 -4.64 -11.02
C GLU A 208 -25.56 -5.74 -11.76
N SER A 209 -25.73 -5.60 -13.10
CA SER A 209 -26.35 -6.61 -13.95
C SER A 209 -25.60 -7.95 -14.04
N GLN A 210 -24.37 -8.01 -13.55
CA GLN A 210 -23.53 -9.21 -13.49
C GLN A 210 -23.38 -9.77 -12.06
N GLY A 211 -24.23 -9.32 -11.12
CA GLY A 211 -24.26 -9.80 -9.75
C GLY A 211 -23.43 -8.98 -8.75
N PHE A 212 -22.89 -7.83 -9.14
CA PHE A 212 -22.21 -6.91 -8.22
C PHE A 212 -23.25 -6.12 -7.40
N LYS A 213 -23.82 -6.77 -6.38
CA LYS A 213 -24.92 -6.22 -5.57
C LYS A 213 -24.46 -5.20 -4.54
N ILE A 214 -23.25 -5.35 -3.99
CA ILE A 214 -22.68 -4.42 -3.00
C ILE A 214 -21.93 -3.29 -3.69
N HIS A 215 -20.98 -3.62 -4.56
CA HIS A 215 -20.12 -2.63 -5.22
C HIS A 215 -20.86 -1.90 -6.35
N GLY A 216 -21.95 -2.47 -6.86
CA GLY A 216 -22.64 -1.94 -8.03
C GLY A 216 -21.75 -1.97 -9.28
N ASN A 217 -21.92 -0.97 -10.15
CA ASN A 217 -20.98 -0.78 -11.23
C ASN A 217 -19.65 -0.26 -10.64
N VAL A 218 -18.57 -1.00 -10.86
CA VAL A 218 -17.30 -0.79 -10.19
C VAL A 218 -16.13 -0.87 -11.17
N VAL A 219 -15.13 -0.02 -10.96
CA VAL A 219 -13.84 -0.06 -11.64
C VAL A 219 -12.75 -0.21 -10.59
N GLY A 220 -11.88 -1.20 -10.78
CA GLY A 220 -10.67 -1.41 -10.00
C GLY A 220 -9.44 -1.10 -10.85
N ILE A 221 -8.53 -0.27 -10.32
CA ILE A 221 -7.28 0.13 -10.98
C ILE A 221 -6.11 -0.38 -10.15
N ASP A 222 -5.30 -1.25 -10.73
CA ASP A 222 -4.01 -1.65 -10.19
C ASP A 222 -2.97 -0.56 -10.53
N HIS A 223 -2.48 0.10 -9.50
CA HIS A 223 -1.43 1.10 -9.61
C HIS A 223 -0.01 0.49 -9.55
N GLY A 224 0.08 -0.83 -9.32
CA GLY A 224 1.33 -1.56 -9.17
C GLY A 224 1.85 -1.61 -7.73
N GLN A 225 2.83 -2.49 -7.51
CA GLN A 225 3.51 -2.69 -6.22
C GLN A 225 2.55 -2.95 -5.05
N GLY A 226 1.39 -3.60 -5.33
CA GLY A 226 0.36 -3.90 -4.34
C GLY A 226 -0.55 -2.73 -3.98
N VAL A 227 -0.50 -1.60 -4.73
CA VAL A 227 -1.39 -0.44 -4.54
C VAL A 227 -2.54 -0.51 -5.55
N ALA A 228 -3.77 -0.43 -5.07
CA ALA A 228 -4.95 -0.50 -5.92
C ALA A 228 -6.06 0.46 -5.46
N SER A 229 -6.79 1.04 -6.40
CA SER A 229 -8.00 1.83 -6.14
C SER A 229 -9.24 1.10 -6.62
N ILE A 230 -10.32 1.15 -5.83
CA ILE A 230 -11.65 0.71 -6.22
C ILE A 230 -12.61 1.90 -6.23
N LEU A 231 -13.36 2.05 -7.31
CA LEU A 231 -14.31 3.15 -7.55
C LEU A 231 -15.69 2.56 -7.80
N MET A 232 -16.62 2.77 -6.88
CA MET A 232 -17.88 2.03 -6.79
C MET A 232 -19.10 2.91 -7.05
N HIS A 233 -20.25 2.25 -7.20
CA HIS A 233 -21.59 2.85 -7.35
C HIS A 233 -21.77 3.67 -8.64
N LEU A 234 -20.98 3.37 -9.68
CA LEU A 234 -20.97 4.13 -10.94
C LEU A 234 -22.29 3.99 -11.71
N SER A 235 -22.71 5.07 -12.38
CA SER A 235 -23.82 5.03 -13.33
C SER A 235 -23.36 4.57 -14.71
N ARG A 236 -22.11 4.82 -15.07
CA ARG A 236 -21.49 4.47 -16.35
C ARG A 236 -20.04 4.09 -16.15
N ILE A 237 -19.56 3.14 -16.93
CA ILE A 237 -18.16 2.72 -17.00
C ILE A 237 -17.66 2.97 -18.42
N ASP A 238 -16.57 3.74 -18.55
CA ASP A 238 -16.01 4.19 -19.83
C ASP A 238 -14.70 3.45 -20.19
N VAL A 239 -14.31 2.45 -19.40
CA VAL A 239 -13.09 1.64 -19.57
C VAL A 239 -13.40 0.16 -19.48
N LYS A 240 -12.46 -0.68 -19.89
CA LYS A 240 -12.52 -2.14 -19.79
C LYS A 240 -11.27 -2.72 -19.11
N GLU A 241 -11.37 -3.94 -18.61
CA GLU A 241 -10.22 -4.67 -18.07
C GLU A 241 -9.10 -4.77 -19.13
N GLY A 242 -7.87 -4.54 -18.67
CA GLY A 242 -6.67 -4.47 -19.49
C GLY A 242 -6.29 -3.04 -19.95
N ASP A 243 -7.20 -2.09 -19.95
CA ASP A 243 -6.88 -0.70 -20.32
C ASP A 243 -5.84 -0.10 -19.35
N VAL A 244 -4.89 0.65 -19.89
CA VAL A 244 -3.97 1.47 -19.11
C VAL A 244 -4.49 2.90 -19.09
N VAL A 245 -4.75 3.42 -17.91
CA VAL A 245 -5.28 4.75 -17.70
C VAL A 245 -4.24 5.71 -17.13
N LYS A 246 -4.36 6.99 -17.45
CA LYS A 246 -3.53 8.06 -16.88
C LYS A 246 -4.21 8.66 -15.64
N ALA A 247 -3.43 9.24 -14.74
CA ALA A 247 -3.97 10.06 -13.67
C ALA A 247 -4.87 11.17 -14.24
N GLY A 248 -6.07 11.34 -13.67
CA GLY A 248 -7.07 12.31 -14.13
C GLY A 248 -7.88 11.90 -15.36
N GLN A 249 -7.61 10.75 -15.97
CA GLN A 249 -8.43 10.25 -17.08
C GLN A 249 -9.83 9.89 -16.58
N VAL A 250 -10.87 10.33 -17.31
CA VAL A 250 -12.26 9.93 -17.03
C VAL A 250 -12.39 8.42 -17.27
N ILE A 251 -12.93 7.70 -16.28
CA ILE A 251 -13.12 6.25 -16.29
C ILE A 251 -14.59 5.85 -16.17
N GLY A 252 -15.45 6.79 -15.88
CA GLY A 252 -16.88 6.57 -15.71
C GLY A 252 -17.59 7.79 -15.15
N ALA A 253 -18.79 7.57 -14.64
CA ALA A 253 -19.62 8.62 -14.05
C ALA A 253 -20.23 8.18 -12.73
N LEU A 254 -20.36 9.13 -11.79
CA LEU A 254 -20.97 8.95 -10.47
C LEU A 254 -22.41 8.46 -10.61
N GLY A 255 -22.80 7.51 -9.78
CA GLY A 255 -24.13 6.90 -9.79
C GLY A 255 -24.64 6.58 -8.41
N SER A 256 -25.50 5.56 -8.33
CA SER A 256 -26.09 5.03 -7.09
C SER A 256 -26.41 3.53 -7.24
N THR A 257 -25.60 2.80 -8.00
CA THR A 257 -25.76 1.35 -8.21
C THR A 257 -25.23 0.56 -7.01
N GLY A 258 -25.72 -0.66 -6.84
CA GLY A 258 -25.32 -1.51 -5.70
C GLY A 258 -25.89 -1.06 -4.35
N ALA A 259 -25.18 -1.33 -3.26
CA ALA A 259 -25.59 -0.98 -1.90
C ALA A 259 -25.36 0.51 -1.59
N SER A 260 -26.11 1.36 -2.24
CA SER A 260 -26.03 2.82 -2.15
C SER A 260 -27.35 3.41 -1.65
N THR A 261 -27.29 4.42 -0.78
CA THR A 261 -28.45 5.18 -0.27
C THR A 261 -28.76 6.43 -1.09
N GLY A 262 -27.91 6.80 -2.02
CA GLY A 262 -28.07 7.96 -2.90
C GLY A 262 -26.83 8.20 -3.78
N PRO A 263 -26.89 9.16 -4.70
CA PRO A 263 -25.80 9.40 -5.63
C PRO A 263 -24.50 9.80 -4.93
N HIS A 264 -23.50 8.91 -4.98
CA HIS A 264 -22.16 9.17 -4.48
C HIS A 264 -21.13 8.26 -5.18
N LEU A 265 -19.87 8.66 -5.14
CA LEU A 265 -18.74 7.82 -5.45
C LEU A 265 -18.12 7.31 -4.15
N HIS A 266 -17.99 6.00 -3.98
CA HIS A 266 -17.08 5.44 -2.99
C HIS A 266 -15.72 5.19 -3.62
N TRP A 267 -14.64 5.73 -3.02
CA TRP A 267 -13.26 5.46 -3.40
C TRP A 267 -12.51 4.78 -2.29
N GLY A 268 -12.18 3.49 -2.47
CA GLY A 268 -11.29 2.72 -1.61
C GLY A 268 -9.87 2.68 -2.17
N LEU A 269 -8.88 2.82 -1.28
CA LEU A 269 -7.46 2.61 -1.58
C LEU A 269 -6.97 1.39 -0.81
N TYR A 270 -6.25 0.51 -1.49
CA TYR A 270 -5.74 -0.74 -0.91
C TYR A 270 -4.22 -0.81 -1.07
N VAL A 271 -3.57 -1.34 -0.03
CA VAL A 271 -2.15 -1.71 -0.05
C VAL A 271 -2.04 -3.16 0.37
N HIS A 272 -1.55 -4.03 -0.51
CA HIS A 272 -1.45 -5.48 -0.29
C HIS A 272 -2.76 -6.09 0.25
N GLY A 273 -3.88 -5.74 -0.37
CA GLY A 273 -5.21 -6.22 -0.04
C GLY A 273 -5.86 -5.60 1.20
N GLN A 274 -5.16 -4.76 1.94
CA GLN A 274 -5.70 -4.05 3.10
C GLN A 274 -6.12 -2.63 2.73
N SER A 275 -7.34 -2.24 3.11
CA SER A 275 -7.82 -0.88 2.89
C SER A 275 -7.08 0.09 3.81
N VAL A 276 -6.56 1.17 3.24
CA VAL A 276 -5.84 2.26 3.91
C VAL A 276 -6.52 3.60 3.64
N ASP A 277 -6.21 4.61 4.46
CA ASP A 277 -6.76 5.95 4.26
C ASP A 277 -6.17 6.59 2.99
N PRO A 278 -7.00 6.95 1.99
CA PRO A 278 -6.52 7.60 0.77
C PRO A 278 -6.12 9.07 0.97
N VAL A 279 -6.52 9.71 2.08
CA VAL A 279 -6.26 11.15 2.31
C VAL A 279 -4.78 11.47 2.43
N PRO A 280 -3.95 10.73 3.21
CA PRO A 280 -2.50 10.94 3.23
C PRO A 280 -1.85 10.81 1.85
N TRP A 281 -2.27 9.85 1.04
CA TRP A 281 -1.78 9.66 -0.33
C TRP A 281 -2.09 10.84 -1.25
N ARG A 282 -3.24 11.52 -1.03
CA ARG A 282 -3.62 12.73 -1.79
C ARG A 282 -2.87 13.98 -1.35
N LEU A 283 -2.65 14.15 -0.06
CA LEU A 283 -2.11 15.40 0.49
C LEU A 283 -0.59 15.42 0.52
N GLN A 284 0.03 14.29 0.85
CA GLN A 284 1.46 14.17 1.07
C GLN A 284 2.15 13.36 -0.04
N GLY A 285 1.43 12.39 -0.62
CA GLY A 285 2.01 11.34 -1.43
C GLY A 285 2.64 10.26 -0.56
N VAL A 286 3.09 9.18 -1.19
CA VAL A 286 3.87 8.10 -0.56
C VAL A 286 5.03 7.78 -1.49
N GLU A 287 6.24 8.15 -1.05
CA GLU A 287 7.51 7.89 -1.76
C GLU A 287 8.15 6.60 -1.30
#